data_c4fb777c1318c7e58c0c7c5aa6d114c9
#
_entry.id   c4fb777c1318c7e58c0c7c5aa6d114c9
#
_cell.length_a   1.000
_cell.length_b   1.000
_cell.length_c   1.000
_cell.angle_alpha   90.00
_cell.angle_beta   90.00
_cell.angle_gamma   90.00
#
_symmetry.space_group_name_H-M   'P 1'
#
loop_
_entity.id
_entity.type
_entity.pdbx_description
1 polymer ?
#
loop_
_entity_poly.entity_id
_entity_poly.type
_entity_poly.pdbx_seq_one_letter_code
_entity_poly.pdbx_strand_id
1 'polypeptide(L)'
;CCLTVTEINGNHVSFDLMKETLRITNLGDLKVGDWVNVERAAKFSDEIGGHLMSGHIMTTAEVAKILTSENNRQIWFKVQDSQLMKYILYKGFIGIDGISLTVGEVTPTRFCVHLIPETLERTTLGKKKLGARVNIEIDPQTQAVVDTVERVLAARENAMNQPGTEA
;
A
#
# COMPACT_ATOMS: atom_id res chain seq x y z
N CYS A 1 5.84 5.13 3.16
CA CYS A 1 7.09 5.25 2.39
C CYS A 1 8.28 5.28 3.33
N CYS A 2 9.27 4.40 3.09
CA CYS A 2 10.50 4.35 3.88
C CYS A 2 11.39 5.54 3.50
N LEU A 3 11.75 6.36 4.48
CA LEU A 3 12.61 7.53 4.31
C LEU A 3 13.66 7.57 5.43
N THR A 4 14.84 8.11 5.12
CA THR A 4 15.91 8.30 6.10
C THR A 4 15.88 9.73 6.60
N VAL A 5 15.91 9.89 7.93
CA VAL A 5 16.06 11.20 8.55
C VAL A 5 17.46 11.73 8.26
N THR A 6 17.55 12.91 7.65
CA THR A 6 18.81 13.57 7.31
C THR A 6 19.22 14.63 8.32
N GLU A 7 18.24 15.27 8.96
CA GLU A 7 18.49 16.31 9.97
C GLU A 7 17.34 16.37 10.97
N ILE A 8 17.66 16.71 12.21
CA ILE A 8 16.68 17.01 13.26
C ILE A 8 17.05 18.37 13.86
N ASN A 9 16.10 19.31 13.81
CA ASN A 9 16.24 20.63 14.39
C ASN A 9 14.99 20.95 15.24
N GLY A 10 15.11 20.77 16.55
CA GLY A 10 13.97 20.86 17.48
C GLY A 10 12.88 19.85 17.14
N ASN A 11 11.73 20.32 16.75
CA ASN A 11 10.58 19.51 16.31
C ASN A 11 10.50 19.32 14.79
N HIS A 12 11.48 19.80 14.06
CA HIS A 12 11.54 19.65 12.60
C HIS A 12 12.48 18.51 12.23
N VAL A 13 12.02 17.69 11.29
CA VAL A 13 12.76 16.55 10.77
C VAL A 13 12.84 16.68 9.26
N SER A 14 14.03 16.50 8.70
CA SER A 14 14.27 16.60 7.26
C SER A 14 14.51 15.25 6.64
N PHE A 15 14.07 15.10 5.39
CA PHE A 15 14.22 13.90 4.58
C PHE A 15 14.60 14.29 3.15
N ASP A 16 15.46 13.51 2.54
CA ASP A 16 15.74 13.59 1.10
C ASP A 16 14.95 12.54 0.34
N LEU A 17 14.29 12.97 -0.73
CA LEU A 17 13.49 12.09 -1.57
C LEU A 17 14.09 12.00 -2.97
N MET A 18 14.32 10.78 -3.45
CA MET A 18 14.75 10.54 -4.82
C MET A 18 13.62 10.86 -5.81
N LYS A 19 13.98 11.15 -7.06
CA LYS A 19 13.01 11.38 -8.15
C LYS A 19 12.03 10.22 -8.31
N GLU A 20 12.51 8.99 -8.18
CA GLU A 20 11.65 7.80 -8.25
C GLU A 20 10.62 7.77 -7.13
N THR A 21 11.00 8.10 -5.91
CA THR A 21 10.07 8.21 -4.77
C THR A 21 8.97 9.26 -5.06
N LEU A 22 9.34 10.41 -5.58
CA LEU A 22 8.39 11.46 -5.95
C LEU A 22 7.45 11.02 -7.09
N ARG A 23 7.93 10.17 -8.00
CA ARG A 23 7.16 9.67 -9.15
C ARG A 23 6.10 8.65 -8.76
N ILE A 24 6.45 7.69 -7.89
CA ILE A 24 5.58 6.54 -7.56
C ILE A 24 4.70 6.77 -6.33
N THR A 25 4.95 7.82 -5.55
CA THR A 25 4.19 8.14 -4.33
C THR A 25 3.39 9.43 -4.47
N ASN A 26 2.52 9.70 -3.51
CA ASN A 26 1.82 10.99 -3.41
C ASN A 26 2.67 12.08 -2.72
N LEU A 27 3.91 11.78 -2.33
CA LEU A 27 4.75 12.73 -1.60
C LEU A 27 5.16 13.94 -2.44
N GLY A 28 5.24 13.79 -3.76
CA GLY A 28 5.50 14.88 -4.69
C GLY A 28 4.38 15.92 -4.78
N ASP A 29 3.17 15.57 -4.34
CA ASP A 29 1.99 16.45 -4.36
C ASP A 29 1.87 17.30 -3.08
N LEU A 30 2.69 17.02 -2.05
CA LEU A 30 2.62 17.68 -0.75
C LEU A 30 2.99 19.17 -0.84
N LYS A 31 2.26 19.97 -0.09
CA LYS A 31 2.47 21.40 0.07
C LYS A 31 2.67 21.74 1.54
N VAL A 32 3.26 22.89 1.80
CA VAL A 32 3.40 23.42 3.17
C VAL A 32 2.03 23.51 3.83
N GLY A 33 1.91 22.92 5.01
CA GLY A 33 0.67 22.82 5.77
C GLY A 33 -0.09 21.50 5.61
N ASP A 34 0.32 20.62 4.68
CA ASP A 34 -0.29 19.30 4.54
C ASP A 34 0.10 18.38 5.69
N TRP A 35 -0.83 17.50 6.05
CA TRP A 35 -0.63 16.48 7.08
C TRP A 35 -0.14 15.18 6.47
N VAL A 36 0.76 14.51 7.18
CA VAL A 36 1.29 13.19 6.82
C VAL A 36 1.19 12.24 8.02
N ASN A 37 1.11 10.94 7.74
CA ASN A 37 1.30 9.92 8.77
C ASN A 37 2.79 9.71 8.99
N VAL A 38 3.21 9.60 10.24
CA VAL A 38 4.60 9.34 10.62
C VAL A 38 4.65 8.14 11.53
N GLU A 39 5.52 7.19 11.20
CA GLU A 39 5.82 6.02 12.00
C GLU A 39 7.33 5.80 12.05
N ARG A 40 7.87 5.54 13.23
CA ARG A 40 9.28 5.19 13.40
C ARG A 40 9.50 3.72 13.08
N ALA A 41 10.73 3.39 12.65
CA ALA A 41 11.13 1.99 12.46
C ALA A 41 10.92 1.19 13.74
N ALA A 42 10.30 0.01 13.61
CA ALA A 42 10.12 -0.92 14.72
C ALA A 42 11.47 -1.45 15.23
N LYS A 43 11.55 -1.68 16.53
CA LYS A 43 12.69 -2.31 17.17
C LYS A 43 12.36 -3.77 17.50
N PHE A 44 13.39 -4.57 17.80
CA PHE A 44 13.17 -5.88 18.38
C PHE A 44 12.44 -5.70 19.73
N SER A 45 11.46 -6.53 20.00
CA SER A 45 10.56 -6.47 21.17
C SER A 45 9.43 -5.44 21.12
N ASP A 46 9.31 -4.64 20.06
CA ASP A 46 8.11 -3.83 19.87
C ASP A 46 6.91 -4.72 19.53
N GLU A 47 5.74 -4.30 19.96
CA GLU A 47 4.48 -4.91 19.55
C GLU A 47 4.14 -4.51 18.12
N ILE A 48 3.84 -5.49 17.28
CA ILE A 48 3.46 -5.24 15.86
C ILE A 48 1.93 -5.28 15.77
N GLY A 49 1.32 -4.13 15.57
CA GLY A 49 -0.09 -3.99 15.24
C GLY A 49 -0.32 -4.11 13.73
N GLY A 50 -1.16 -5.08 13.32
CA GLY A 50 -1.41 -5.32 11.90
C GLY A 50 -0.38 -6.27 11.28
N HIS A 51 0.40 -5.82 10.29
CA HIS A 51 1.42 -6.62 9.62
C HIS A 51 2.75 -5.88 9.50
N LEU A 52 3.82 -6.64 9.24
CA LEU A 52 5.14 -6.05 8.98
C LEU A 52 5.13 -5.30 7.66
N MET A 53 5.51 -4.03 7.71
CA MET A 53 5.58 -3.14 6.56
C MET A 53 7.00 -2.64 6.36
N SER A 54 7.45 -2.58 5.11
CA SER A 54 8.79 -2.12 4.75
C SER A 54 8.84 -0.65 4.34
N GLY A 55 7.69 -0.07 4.01
CA GLY A 55 7.59 1.25 3.42
C GLY A 55 7.90 1.27 1.92
N HIS A 56 7.90 0.11 1.24
CA HIS A 56 8.10 0.01 -0.20
C HIS A 56 6.78 0.24 -0.94
N ILE A 57 6.58 1.46 -1.38
CA ILE A 57 5.39 1.84 -2.14
C ILE A 57 5.50 1.31 -3.57
N MET A 58 4.49 0.56 -4.00
CA MET A 58 4.44 -0.03 -5.34
C MET A 58 3.67 0.84 -6.33
N THR A 59 2.64 1.54 -5.86
CA THR A 59 1.77 2.38 -6.69
C THR A 59 0.98 3.35 -5.82
N THR A 60 0.13 4.13 -6.46
CA THR A 60 -0.91 4.92 -5.78
C THR A 60 -2.29 4.41 -6.15
N ALA A 61 -3.26 4.75 -5.32
CA ALA A 61 -4.67 4.57 -5.60
C ALA A 61 -5.42 5.88 -5.35
N GLU A 62 -6.56 6.01 -5.99
CA GLU A 62 -7.45 7.16 -5.84
C GLU A 62 -8.65 6.79 -4.96
N VAL A 63 -9.03 7.67 -4.06
CA VAL A 63 -10.28 7.55 -3.30
C VAL A 63 -11.46 7.67 -4.25
N ALA A 64 -12.11 6.54 -4.56
CA ALA A 64 -13.15 6.45 -5.57
C ALA A 64 -14.58 6.56 -4.98
N LYS A 65 -14.77 6.13 -3.73
CA LYS A 65 -16.07 6.17 -3.05
C LYS A 65 -15.88 6.16 -1.54
N ILE A 66 -16.70 6.91 -0.84
CA ILE A 66 -16.73 6.94 0.62
C ILE A 66 -18.17 6.70 1.07
N LEU A 67 -18.38 5.70 1.92
CA LEU A 67 -19.64 5.39 2.58
C LEU A 67 -19.45 5.53 4.08
N THR A 68 -20.21 6.42 4.70
CA THR A 68 -20.14 6.66 6.15
C THR A 68 -21.40 6.15 6.81
N SER A 69 -21.24 5.37 7.87
CA SER A 69 -22.29 4.98 8.81
C SER A 69 -21.91 5.43 10.22
N GLU A 70 -22.77 5.18 11.20
CA GLU A 70 -22.61 5.70 12.56
C GLU A 70 -21.25 5.38 13.21
N ASN A 71 -20.72 4.17 12.99
CA ASN A 71 -19.47 3.69 13.60
C ASN A 71 -18.45 3.14 12.60
N ASN A 72 -18.66 3.36 11.31
CA ASN A 72 -17.79 2.81 10.27
C ASN A 72 -17.72 3.75 9.07
N ARG A 73 -16.53 3.83 8.49
CA ARG A 73 -16.31 4.51 7.23
C ARG A 73 -15.68 3.52 6.25
N GLN A 74 -16.43 3.16 5.24
CA GLN A 74 -15.94 2.34 4.14
C GLN A 74 -15.36 3.25 3.06
N ILE A 75 -14.12 3.01 2.67
CA ILE A 75 -13.47 3.75 1.59
C ILE A 75 -13.09 2.77 0.49
N TRP A 76 -13.51 3.08 -0.74
CA TRP A 76 -13.12 2.37 -1.94
C TRP A 76 -11.98 3.10 -2.63
N PHE A 77 -10.98 2.34 -3.03
CA PHE A 77 -9.80 2.81 -3.73
C PHE A 77 -9.73 2.20 -5.12
N LYS A 78 -9.49 3.04 -6.13
CA LYS A 78 -9.17 2.61 -7.48
C LYS A 78 -7.67 2.58 -7.63
N VAL A 79 -7.10 1.41 -7.84
CA VAL A 79 -5.65 1.23 -8.01
C VAL A 79 -5.22 1.72 -9.38
N GLN A 80 -4.14 2.51 -9.45
CA GLN A 80 -3.65 3.09 -10.69
C GLN A 80 -3.10 2.01 -11.63
N ASP A 81 -2.32 1.07 -11.10
CA ASP A 81 -1.85 -0.11 -11.83
C ASP A 81 -2.69 -1.33 -11.46
N SER A 82 -3.67 -1.65 -12.30
CA SER A 82 -4.58 -2.77 -12.06
C SER A 82 -3.90 -4.15 -12.05
N GLN A 83 -2.70 -4.29 -12.59
CA GLN A 83 -1.93 -5.54 -12.53
C GLN A 83 -1.55 -5.89 -11.10
N LEU A 84 -1.45 -4.92 -10.21
CA LEU A 84 -1.16 -5.13 -8.79
C LEU A 84 -2.37 -5.68 -8.01
N MET A 85 -3.56 -5.67 -8.59
CA MET A 85 -4.76 -6.22 -7.95
C MET A 85 -4.63 -7.72 -7.62
N LYS A 86 -3.77 -8.46 -8.32
CA LYS A 86 -3.48 -9.87 -8.01
C LYS A 86 -2.90 -10.11 -6.62
N TYR A 87 -2.32 -9.08 -6.00
CA TYR A 87 -1.78 -9.13 -4.64
C TYR A 87 -2.76 -8.63 -3.57
N ILE A 88 -3.90 -8.07 -3.97
CA ILE A 88 -4.88 -7.48 -3.07
C ILE A 88 -6.03 -8.45 -2.90
N LEU A 89 -5.99 -9.20 -1.80
CA LEU A 89 -6.89 -10.30 -1.53
C LEU A 89 -7.87 -9.95 -0.40
N TYR A 90 -9.11 -10.41 -0.53
CA TYR A 90 -10.13 -10.27 0.51
C TYR A 90 -9.62 -10.79 1.85
N LYS A 91 -9.74 -10.00 2.91
CA LYS A 91 -9.22 -10.26 4.26
C LYS A 91 -7.68 -10.33 4.37
N GLY A 92 -6.95 -10.05 3.30
CA GLY A 92 -5.50 -9.88 3.35
C GLY A 92 -5.08 -8.53 3.93
N PHE A 93 -3.79 -8.33 4.07
CA PHE A 93 -3.22 -7.06 4.50
C PHE A 93 -2.91 -6.13 3.34
N ILE A 94 -2.98 -4.84 3.59
CA ILE A 94 -2.53 -3.79 2.69
C ILE A 94 -2.02 -2.59 3.49
N GLY A 95 -0.97 -1.92 2.98
CA GLY A 95 -0.52 -0.65 3.51
C GLY A 95 -1.09 0.51 2.71
N ILE A 96 -1.76 1.45 3.37
CA ILE A 96 -2.30 2.67 2.75
C ILE A 96 -1.78 3.89 3.49
N ASP A 97 -1.01 4.75 2.81
CA ASP A 97 -0.32 5.91 3.41
C ASP A 97 0.44 5.54 4.72
N GLY A 98 1.06 4.36 4.75
CA GLY A 98 1.78 3.84 5.90
C GLY A 98 0.93 3.16 6.98
N ILE A 99 -0.36 2.99 6.76
CA ILE A 99 -1.27 2.39 7.72
C ILE A 99 -1.54 0.93 7.33
N SER A 100 -1.32 -0.01 8.25
CA SER A 100 -1.69 -1.42 8.08
C SER A 100 -3.20 -1.59 8.17
N LEU A 101 -3.83 -2.09 7.12
CA LEU A 101 -5.27 -2.27 7.04
C LEU A 101 -5.64 -3.65 6.50
N THR A 102 -6.85 -4.09 6.82
CA THR A 102 -7.44 -5.29 6.27
C THR A 102 -8.24 -4.95 5.01
N VAL A 103 -7.99 -5.68 3.94
CA VAL A 103 -8.73 -5.56 2.69
C VAL A 103 -10.16 -6.09 2.88
N GLY A 104 -11.13 -5.30 2.49
CA GLY A 104 -12.54 -5.70 2.40
C GLY A 104 -12.85 -6.33 1.04
N GLU A 105 -13.93 -5.88 0.41
CA GLU A 105 -14.32 -6.34 -0.92
C GLU A 105 -13.31 -5.93 -1.99
N VAL A 106 -13.16 -6.79 -3.00
CA VAL A 106 -12.22 -6.62 -4.12
C VAL A 106 -12.95 -6.79 -5.44
N THR A 107 -12.66 -5.92 -6.39
CA THR A 107 -13.09 -5.99 -7.80
C THR A 107 -11.84 -6.02 -8.70
N PRO A 108 -11.96 -6.18 -10.03
CA PRO A 108 -10.78 -6.19 -10.91
C PRO A 108 -9.89 -4.93 -10.86
N THR A 109 -10.43 -3.78 -10.43
CA THR A 109 -9.70 -2.50 -10.41
C THR A 109 -9.77 -1.75 -9.09
N ARG A 110 -10.56 -2.22 -8.13
CA ARG A 110 -10.84 -1.52 -6.87
C ARG A 110 -10.85 -2.48 -5.69
N PHE A 111 -10.60 -1.94 -4.53
CA PHE A 111 -10.81 -2.61 -3.25
C PHE A 111 -11.34 -1.62 -2.23
N CYS A 112 -11.90 -2.11 -1.14
CA CYS A 112 -12.31 -1.26 -0.03
C CYS A 112 -11.63 -1.64 1.28
N VAL A 113 -11.66 -0.71 2.21
CA VAL A 113 -11.32 -0.91 3.61
C VAL A 113 -12.41 -0.35 4.50
N HIS A 114 -12.52 -0.89 5.71
CA HIS A 114 -13.42 -0.41 6.73
C HIS A 114 -12.61 0.23 7.86
N LEU A 115 -12.84 1.51 8.12
CA LEU A 115 -12.10 2.27 9.11
C LEU A 115 -12.91 2.45 10.38
N ILE A 116 -12.32 2.07 11.50
CA ILE A 116 -12.85 2.31 12.84
C ILE A 116 -12.58 3.78 13.26
N PRO A 117 -13.33 4.32 14.23
CA PRO A 117 -13.17 5.70 14.69
C PRO A 117 -11.71 6.05 15.08
N GLU A 118 -11.00 5.16 15.76
CA GLU A 118 -9.61 5.34 16.16
C GLU A 118 -8.68 5.62 14.97
N THR A 119 -8.82 4.84 13.89
CA THR A 119 -8.03 5.04 12.67
C THR A 119 -8.36 6.36 11.99
N LEU A 120 -9.63 6.74 11.97
CA LEU A 120 -10.07 8.03 11.40
C LEU A 120 -9.51 9.22 12.16
N GLU A 121 -9.39 9.12 13.48
CA GLU A 121 -8.88 10.19 14.33
C GLU A 121 -7.35 10.31 14.27
N ARG A 122 -6.64 9.17 14.34
CA ARG A 122 -5.18 9.14 14.45
C ARG A 122 -4.44 9.27 13.14
N THR A 123 -5.10 9.09 12.01
CA THR A 123 -4.46 9.07 10.69
C THR A 123 -5.03 10.09 9.74
N THR A 124 -4.32 10.34 8.64
CA THR A 124 -4.79 11.25 7.59
C THR A 124 -5.92 10.69 6.74
N LEU A 125 -6.24 9.38 6.81
CA LEU A 125 -7.30 8.76 6.01
C LEU A 125 -8.69 9.34 6.30
N GLY A 126 -8.95 9.73 7.54
CA GLY A 126 -10.21 10.39 7.91
C GLY A 126 -10.45 11.72 7.20
N LYS A 127 -9.38 12.38 6.74
CA LYS A 127 -9.41 13.69 6.08
C LYS A 127 -9.36 13.59 4.55
N LYS A 128 -9.12 12.41 3.98
CA LYS A 128 -9.07 12.20 2.53
C LYS A 128 -10.45 12.37 1.91
N LYS A 129 -10.50 13.06 0.78
CA LYS A 129 -11.70 13.32 -0.01
C LYS A 129 -11.69 12.49 -1.29
N LEU A 130 -12.83 12.40 -1.98
CA LEU A 130 -12.93 11.81 -3.29
C LEU A 130 -11.86 12.41 -4.23
N GLY A 131 -11.19 11.56 -5.00
CA GLY A 131 -10.12 11.95 -5.91
C GLY A 131 -8.74 12.09 -5.26
N ALA A 132 -8.63 12.05 -3.92
CA ALA A 132 -7.35 12.10 -3.25
C ALA A 132 -6.52 10.84 -3.55
N ARG A 133 -5.20 11.03 -3.74
CA ARG A 133 -4.25 9.93 -3.95
C ARG A 133 -3.72 9.43 -2.63
N VAL A 134 -3.56 8.12 -2.53
CA VAL A 134 -2.92 7.43 -1.40
C VAL A 134 -1.82 6.51 -1.90
N ASN A 135 -0.78 6.32 -1.09
CA ASN A 135 0.28 5.36 -1.37
C ASN A 135 -0.19 3.95 -1.05
N ILE A 136 0.15 3.00 -1.90
CA ILE A 136 -0.18 1.58 -1.72
C ILE A 136 1.10 0.77 -1.54
N GLU A 137 1.16 0.04 -0.44
CA GLU A 137 2.15 -0.99 -0.17
C GLU A 137 1.49 -2.36 -0.18
N ILE A 138 2.01 -3.24 -1.03
CA ILE A 138 1.56 -4.63 -1.14
C ILE A 138 2.20 -5.44 -0.01
N ASP A 139 1.45 -6.38 0.57
CA ASP A 139 2.00 -7.31 1.55
C ASP A 139 3.11 -8.17 0.92
N PRO A 140 4.35 -8.10 1.42
CA PRO A 140 5.48 -8.82 0.82
C PRO A 140 5.31 -10.34 0.83
N GLN A 141 4.63 -10.91 1.81
CA GLN A 141 4.37 -12.35 1.86
C GLN A 141 3.42 -12.78 0.75
N THR A 142 2.32 -12.05 0.56
CA THR A 142 1.38 -12.28 -0.54
C THR A 142 2.08 -12.14 -1.88
N GLN A 143 2.90 -11.10 -2.07
CA GLN A 143 3.64 -10.88 -3.31
C GLN A 143 4.59 -12.05 -3.60
N ALA A 144 5.37 -12.49 -2.62
CA ALA A 144 6.31 -13.60 -2.79
C ALA A 144 5.62 -14.89 -3.22
N VAL A 145 4.46 -15.21 -2.62
CA VAL A 145 3.68 -16.39 -2.97
C VAL A 145 3.10 -16.28 -4.39
N VAL A 146 2.43 -15.19 -4.72
CA VAL A 146 1.81 -14.99 -6.04
C VAL A 146 2.86 -15.01 -7.15
N ASP A 147 3.94 -14.25 -7.01
CA ASP A 147 5.00 -14.17 -8.03
C ASP A 147 5.71 -15.52 -8.21
N THR A 148 5.93 -16.27 -7.14
CA THR A 148 6.54 -17.59 -7.21
C THR A 148 5.65 -18.58 -7.94
N VAL A 149 4.34 -18.62 -7.63
CA VAL A 149 3.37 -19.49 -8.31
C VAL A 149 3.29 -19.15 -9.80
N GLU A 150 3.16 -17.87 -10.16
CA GLU A 150 3.12 -17.45 -11.57
C GLU A 150 4.37 -17.87 -12.33
N ARG A 151 5.55 -17.72 -11.72
CA ARG A 151 6.84 -18.10 -12.32
C ARG A 151 6.95 -19.59 -12.55
N VAL A 152 6.51 -20.41 -11.58
CA VAL A 152 6.52 -21.89 -11.71
C VAL A 152 5.55 -22.36 -12.79
N LEU A 153 4.35 -21.79 -12.86
CA LEU A 153 3.37 -22.12 -13.89
C LEU A 153 3.88 -21.76 -15.29
N ALA A 154 4.45 -20.57 -15.47
CA ALA A 154 5.03 -20.15 -16.74
C ALA A 154 6.19 -21.06 -17.18
N ALA A 155 7.04 -21.48 -16.26
CA ALA A 155 8.14 -22.42 -16.56
C ALA A 155 7.62 -23.80 -17.03
N ARG A 156 6.54 -24.29 -16.41
CA ARG A 156 5.89 -25.56 -16.82
C ARG A 156 5.27 -25.47 -18.21
N GLU A 157 4.56 -24.39 -18.50
CA GLU A 157 3.95 -24.16 -19.82
C GLU A 157 5.02 -24.09 -20.92
N ASN A 158 6.12 -23.37 -20.67
CA ASN A 158 7.24 -23.29 -21.60
C ASN A 158 7.90 -24.65 -21.85
N ALA A 159 8.05 -25.49 -20.82
CA ALA A 159 8.60 -26.83 -20.95
C ALA A 159 7.69 -27.77 -21.76
N MET A 160 6.37 -27.66 -21.62
CA MET A 160 5.40 -28.45 -22.39
C MET A 160 5.31 -28.02 -23.85
N ASN A 161 5.58 -26.75 -24.14
CA ASN A 161 5.51 -26.19 -25.50
C ASN A 161 6.83 -26.26 -26.29
N GLN A 162 7.92 -26.76 -25.70
CA GLN A 162 9.15 -27.05 -26.45
C GLN A 162 8.93 -28.35 -27.24
N PRO A 163 9.02 -28.35 -28.60
CA PRO A 163 8.99 -29.59 -29.37
C PRO A 163 10.19 -30.42 -28.94
N GLY A 164 9.93 -31.68 -28.58
CA GLY A 164 10.98 -32.61 -28.19
C GLY A 164 12.07 -32.62 -29.26
N THR A 165 13.26 -32.27 -28.87
CA THR A 165 14.49 -32.58 -29.62
C THR A 165 14.62 -34.10 -29.55
N GLU A 166 14.00 -34.81 -30.51
CA GLU A 166 14.34 -36.18 -30.77
C GLU A 166 15.83 -36.23 -31.20
N ALA A 167 16.63 -36.86 -30.35
CA ALA A 167 17.99 -37.24 -30.67
C ALA A 167 18.03 -38.50 -31.55
#